data_a420de0307aad8669dd435eb089d5438
#
_entry.id   a420de0307aad8669dd435eb089d5438
#
_cell.length_a   1.000
_cell.length_b   1.000
_cell.length_c   1.000
_cell.angle_alpha   90.00
_cell.angle_beta   90.00
_cell.angle_gamma   90.00
#
_symmetry.space_group_name_H-M   'P 1'
#
loop_
_entity.id
_entity.type
_entity.pdbx_description
1 polymer ?
#
loop_
_entity_poly.entity_id
_entity_poly.type
_entity_poly.pdbx_seq_one_letter_code
_entity_poly.pdbx_strand_id
1 'polypeptide(L)'
;GQVEVWTSVKRSNFKPDQIQAKKGDRIIIHMTNVETAPDATHGFAIPRYNINCSLDPGEVTTVDFIADTPGAFAFYCTEFCSALHLEMQGWLVVG
;
A
#
# COMPACT_ATOMS: atom_id res chain seq x y z
N GLY A 1 3.30 11.64 16.24
CA GLY A 1 3.85 10.29 16.33
C GLY A 1 4.30 9.73 14.99
N GLN A 2 4.65 8.48 15.01
CA GLN A 2 5.15 7.78 13.84
C GLN A 2 4.51 6.39 13.79
N VAL A 3 4.08 6.01 12.59
CA VAL A 3 3.54 4.68 12.32
C VAL A 3 4.40 4.05 11.25
N GLU A 4 5.03 2.93 11.56
CA GLU A 4 5.86 2.20 10.62
C GLU A 4 5.26 0.82 10.39
N VAL A 5 5.02 0.45 9.13
CA VAL A 5 4.30 -0.76 8.76
C VAL A 5 5.08 -1.52 7.72
N TRP A 6 5.16 -2.83 7.89
CA TRP A 6 5.71 -3.75 6.88
C TRP A 6 4.55 -4.48 6.24
N THR A 7 4.36 -4.28 4.95
CA THR A 7 3.23 -4.82 4.19
C THR A 7 3.75 -5.79 3.14
N SER A 8 3.20 -6.98 3.10
CA SER A 8 3.43 -7.89 1.98
C SER A 8 2.35 -7.67 0.92
N VAL A 9 2.78 -7.67 -0.34
CA VAL A 9 1.91 -7.49 -1.49
C VAL A 9 1.92 -8.77 -2.30
N LYS A 10 0.75 -9.33 -2.47
CA LYS A 10 0.56 -10.60 -3.16
C LYS A 10 -0.72 -10.50 -3.98
N ARG A 11 -0.84 -11.33 -5.02
CA ARG A 11 -2.05 -11.38 -5.83
C ARG A 11 -3.29 -11.45 -4.94
N SER A 12 -4.22 -10.54 -5.16
CA SER A 12 -5.51 -10.41 -4.49
C SER A 12 -5.48 -9.83 -3.08
N ASN A 13 -4.32 -9.53 -2.48
CA ASN A 13 -4.36 -8.86 -1.19
C ASN A 13 -3.09 -8.13 -0.79
N PHE A 14 -3.27 -7.21 0.15
CA PHE A 14 -2.21 -6.61 0.95
C PHE A 14 -2.34 -7.13 2.38
N LYS A 15 -1.22 -7.35 3.05
CA LYS A 15 -1.22 -7.72 4.47
C LYS A 15 -0.23 -6.87 5.24
N PRO A 16 -0.68 -6.05 6.19
CA PRO A 16 -2.08 -5.82 6.55
C PRO A 16 -2.84 -5.03 5.48
N ASP A 17 -4.15 -5.15 5.47
CA ASP A 17 -5.02 -4.42 4.55
C ASP A 17 -5.67 -3.19 5.20
N GLN A 18 -5.34 -2.92 6.45
CA GLN A 18 -5.81 -1.74 7.17
C GLN A 18 -4.68 -1.15 8.01
N ILE A 19 -4.47 0.14 7.87
CA ILE A 19 -3.47 0.88 8.60
C ILE A 19 -4.18 2.00 9.36
N GLN A 20 -3.93 2.10 10.65
CA GLN A 20 -4.54 3.14 11.49
C GLN A 20 -3.49 4.12 11.95
N ALA A 21 -3.82 5.40 11.90
CA ALA A 21 -2.95 6.49 12.30
C ALA A 21 -3.76 7.63 12.89
N LYS A 22 -3.08 8.61 13.45
CA LYS A 22 -3.67 9.85 13.93
C LYS A 22 -3.22 11.00 13.03
N LYS A 23 -4.05 12.03 12.94
CA LYS A 23 -3.70 13.22 12.18
C LYS A 23 -2.35 13.77 12.66
N GLY A 24 -1.47 14.02 11.72
CA GLY A 24 -0.13 14.51 11.98
C GLY A 24 0.93 13.44 12.12
N ASP A 25 0.55 12.16 12.15
CA ASP A 25 1.51 11.07 12.23
C ASP A 25 2.32 10.97 10.93
N ARG A 26 3.60 10.67 11.10
CA ARG A 26 4.45 10.26 10.00
C ARG A 26 4.20 8.78 9.70
N ILE A 27 3.87 8.48 8.47
CA ILE A 27 3.56 7.11 8.05
C ILE A 27 4.70 6.61 7.18
N ILE A 28 5.28 5.47 7.56
CA ILE A 28 6.32 4.81 6.79
C ILE A 28 5.82 3.40 6.46
N ILE A 29 5.69 3.09 5.18
CA ILE A 29 5.20 1.78 4.75
C ILE A 29 6.29 1.12 3.92
N HIS A 30 6.78 -0.01 4.41
CA HIS A 30 7.72 -0.86 3.67
C HIS A 30 6.91 -1.97 3.01
N MET A 31 6.97 -2.02 1.68
CA MET A 31 6.18 -2.98 0.91
C MET A 31 7.10 -3.97 0.22
N THR A 32 6.79 -5.25 0.35
CA THR A 32 7.50 -6.33 -0.32
C THR A 32 6.54 -7.07 -1.22
N ASN A 33 6.86 -7.14 -2.51
CA ASN A 33 6.14 -8.00 -3.44
C ASN A 33 6.66 -9.42 -3.27
N VAL A 34 5.86 -10.29 -2.66
CA VAL A 34 6.28 -11.67 -2.33
C VAL A 34 6.00 -12.66 -3.46
N GLU A 35 5.59 -12.18 -4.62
CA GLU A 35 5.38 -13.03 -5.78
C GLU A 35 6.72 -13.49 -6.35
N THR A 36 6.70 -14.68 -6.98
CA THR A 36 7.89 -15.25 -7.61
C THR A 36 7.77 -15.28 -9.14
N ALA A 37 6.57 -15.17 -9.69
CA ALA A 37 6.37 -15.17 -11.12
C ALA A 37 6.90 -13.88 -11.75
N PRO A 38 7.66 -13.93 -12.87
CA PRO A 38 8.28 -12.73 -13.43
C PRO A 38 7.30 -11.66 -13.89
N ASP A 39 6.06 -12.04 -14.17
CA ASP A 39 5.02 -11.11 -14.65
C ASP A 39 4.09 -10.62 -13.55
N ALA A 40 4.39 -10.91 -12.29
CA ALA A 40 3.54 -10.57 -11.15
C ALA A 40 3.93 -9.21 -10.54
N THR A 41 4.02 -8.18 -11.35
CA THR A 41 4.24 -6.81 -10.89
C THR A 41 2.97 -6.27 -10.25
N HIS A 42 3.10 -5.69 -9.08
CA HIS A 42 2.00 -5.02 -8.41
C HIS A 42 2.29 -3.53 -8.31
N GLY A 43 1.24 -2.75 -8.15
CA GLY A 43 1.37 -1.34 -7.85
C GLY A 43 0.79 -1.02 -6.49
N PHE A 44 1.08 0.17 -6.00
CA PHE A 44 0.51 0.65 -4.76
C PHE A 44 0.22 2.14 -4.92
N ALA A 45 -1.01 2.53 -4.63
CA ALA A 45 -1.40 3.94 -4.71
C ALA A 45 -2.28 4.32 -3.53
N ILE A 46 -2.00 5.50 -2.99
CA ILE A 46 -2.90 6.21 -2.08
C ILE A 46 -3.19 7.54 -2.73
N PRO A 47 -4.27 7.67 -3.51
CA PRO A 47 -4.51 8.88 -4.31
C PRO A 47 -4.60 10.15 -3.47
N ARG A 48 -5.17 10.07 -2.28
CA ARG A 48 -5.31 11.23 -1.39
C ARG A 48 -3.96 11.87 -1.07
N TYR A 49 -2.91 11.07 -0.95
CA TYR A 49 -1.57 11.56 -0.59
C TYR A 49 -0.62 11.60 -1.79
N ASN A 50 -1.15 11.43 -3.00
CA ASN A 50 -0.38 11.47 -4.23
C ASN A 50 0.77 10.45 -4.25
N ILE A 51 0.50 9.28 -3.71
CA ILE A 51 1.47 8.18 -3.65
C ILE A 51 1.12 7.16 -4.72
N ASN A 52 2.11 6.81 -5.54
CA ASN A 52 1.96 5.83 -6.60
C ASN A 52 3.32 5.21 -6.89
N CYS A 53 3.44 3.90 -6.74
CA CYS A 53 4.67 3.18 -7.03
C CYS A 53 4.38 1.79 -7.57
N SER A 54 5.35 1.24 -8.32
CA SER A 54 5.31 -0.13 -8.84
C SER A 54 6.28 -1.00 -8.06
N LEU A 55 5.91 -2.27 -7.88
CA LEU A 55 6.75 -3.26 -7.22
C LEU A 55 6.88 -4.48 -8.12
N ASP A 56 8.10 -4.75 -8.57
CA ASP A 56 8.41 -5.99 -9.28
C ASP A 56 8.51 -7.17 -8.30
N PRO A 57 8.36 -8.41 -8.77
CA PRO A 57 8.49 -9.57 -7.90
C PRO A 57 9.80 -9.53 -7.10
N GLY A 58 9.68 -9.70 -5.79
CA GLY A 58 10.83 -9.66 -4.88
C GLY A 58 11.31 -8.26 -4.50
N GLU A 59 10.74 -7.22 -5.08
CA GLU A 59 11.14 -5.84 -4.80
C GLU A 59 10.60 -5.34 -3.47
N VAL A 60 11.40 -4.54 -2.78
CA VAL A 60 10.98 -3.83 -1.56
C VAL A 60 11.00 -2.34 -1.85
N THR A 61 9.90 -1.67 -1.56
CA THR A 61 9.76 -0.22 -1.75
C THR A 61 9.21 0.40 -0.47
N THR A 62 9.74 1.56 -0.12
CA THR A 62 9.29 2.29 1.07
C THR A 62 8.66 3.61 0.67
N VAL A 63 7.49 3.90 1.22
CA VAL A 63 6.85 5.21 1.11
C VAL A 63 6.81 5.87 2.47
N ASP A 64 6.91 7.20 2.48
CA ASP A 64 7.04 8.00 3.69
C ASP A 64 6.26 9.30 3.49
N PHE A 65 5.27 9.55 4.33
CA PHE A 65 4.43 10.74 4.20
C PHE A 65 3.79 11.10 5.54
N ILE A 66 3.20 12.29 5.59
CA ILE A 66 2.49 12.77 6.78
C ILE A 66 0.98 12.60 6.57
N ALA A 67 0.31 11.97 7.53
CA ALA A 67 -1.14 11.80 7.53
C ALA A 67 -1.80 13.10 8.01
N ASP A 68 -1.93 14.08 7.12
CA ASP A 68 -2.34 15.43 7.47
C ASP A 68 -3.87 15.65 7.48
N THR A 69 -4.65 14.66 7.06
CA THR A 69 -6.10 14.79 6.92
C THR A 69 -6.79 13.60 7.55
N PRO A 70 -7.72 13.80 8.50
CA PRO A 70 -8.52 12.71 9.04
C PRO A 70 -9.45 12.11 7.97
N GLY A 71 -9.74 10.84 8.08
CA GLY A 71 -10.65 10.13 7.20
C GLY A 71 -10.21 8.72 6.91
N ALA A 72 -10.97 8.04 6.06
CA ALA A 72 -10.64 6.72 5.56
C ALA A 72 -10.27 6.83 4.09
N PHE A 73 -9.07 6.43 3.74
CA PHE A 73 -8.53 6.58 2.39
C PHE A 73 -8.13 5.21 1.86
N ALA A 74 -8.64 4.89 0.67
CA ALA A 74 -8.31 3.61 0.03
C ALA A 74 -6.88 3.61 -0.48
N PHE A 75 -6.20 2.47 -0.34
CA PHE A 75 -5.01 2.19 -1.14
C PHE A 75 -5.27 0.93 -1.96
N TYR A 76 -4.67 0.83 -3.13
CA TYR A 76 -4.98 -0.26 -4.03
C TYR A 76 -3.85 -0.53 -5.01
N CYS A 77 -3.93 -1.70 -5.66
CA CYS A 77 -3.02 -2.08 -6.72
C CYS A 77 -3.33 -1.30 -7.99
N THR A 78 -2.31 -0.71 -8.61
CA THR A 78 -2.45 0.07 -9.85
C THR A 78 -2.09 -0.72 -11.10
N GLU A 79 -1.51 -1.92 -10.94
CA GLU A 79 -1.11 -2.75 -12.07
C GLU A 79 -2.19 -3.77 -12.37
N PHE A 80 -2.42 -4.04 -13.65
CA PHE A 80 -3.36 -5.08 -14.06
C PHE A 80 -2.64 -6.42 -14.02
N CYS A 81 -2.70 -7.08 -12.87
CA CYS A 81 -1.94 -8.31 -12.65
C CYS A 81 -2.79 -9.58 -12.64
N SER A 82 -4.11 -9.46 -12.56
CA SER A 82 -5.00 -10.62 -12.59
C SER A 82 -6.46 -10.18 -12.66
N ALA A 83 -7.36 -11.15 -12.85
CA ALA A 83 -8.80 -10.90 -12.77
C ALA A 83 -9.26 -10.45 -11.38
N LEU A 84 -8.44 -10.70 -10.36
CA LEU A 84 -8.71 -10.31 -8.98
C LEU A 84 -8.11 -8.96 -8.62
N HIS A 85 -7.61 -8.24 -9.60
CA HIS A 85 -6.96 -6.93 -9.42
C HIS A 85 -7.81 -5.96 -8.60
N LEU A 86 -9.10 -5.90 -8.83
CA LEU A 86 -10.00 -4.99 -8.12
C LEU A 86 -10.19 -5.33 -6.65
N GLU A 87 -9.76 -6.53 -6.24
CA GLU A 87 -9.84 -6.95 -4.84
C GLU A 87 -8.59 -6.58 -4.03
N MET A 88 -7.54 -6.12 -4.71
CA MET A 88 -6.31 -5.69 -4.05
C MET A 88 -6.48 -4.27 -3.52
N GLN A 89 -7.17 -4.16 -2.40
CA GLN A 89 -7.51 -2.89 -1.80
C GLN A 89 -7.39 -2.97 -0.28
N GLY A 90 -6.96 -1.88 0.31
CA GLY A 90 -6.94 -1.71 1.76
C GLY A 90 -7.31 -0.29 2.14
N TRP A 91 -7.23 0.00 3.42
CA TRP A 91 -7.66 1.29 3.95
C TRP A 91 -6.63 1.88 4.89
N LEU A 92 -6.34 3.16 4.69
CA LEU A 92 -5.62 3.99 5.66
C LEU A 92 -6.68 4.79 6.42
N VAL A 93 -6.79 4.57 7.71
CA VAL A 93 -7.75 5.26 8.57
C VAL A 93 -6.99 6.23 9.46
N VAL A 94 -7.28 7.53 9.31
CA VAL A 94 -6.62 8.60 10.06
C VAL A 94 -7.64 9.22 11.01
N GLY A 95 -7.35 9.16 12.27
CA GLY A 95 -8.23 9.68 13.32
C GLY A 95 -7.96 11.10 13.76
#